data_12f34245c7c87f5ed1413531640489b3
#
_entry.id   12f34245c7c87f5ed1413531640489b3
#
_cell.length_a   1.000
_cell.length_b   1.000
_cell.length_c   1.000
_cell.angle_alpha   90.00
_cell.angle_beta   90.00
_cell.angle_gamma   90.00
#
_symmetry.space_group_name_H-M   'P 1'
#
loop_
_entity.id
_entity.type
_entity.pdbx_description
1 polymer ?
#
loop_
_entity_poly.entity_id
_entity_poly.type
_entity_poly.pdbx_seq_one_letter_code
_entity_poly.pdbx_strand_id
1 'polypeptide(L)'
;MSRNLEALQLWRRALVASVRKDGPDLSARQLALLLTVFLTPPPHTVRGLAATLNVSKPAITRALDRLGRLGYIKRKRDQEDRRNVLVQRTVKGSVFLAEFGQMVIDAEKAPPVGDEGAPVAEPALDVSGVVPPVMVDGARTEALAPSA
;
A
#
# COMPACT_ATOMS: atom_id res chain seq x y z
N MET A 1 -8.79 25.05 -4.22
CA MET A 1 -8.54 23.66 -4.64
C MET A 1 -9.35 22.69 -3.81
N SER A 2 -9.79 21.60 -4.41
CA SER A 2 -10.43 20.51 -3.67
C SER A 2 -9.42 19.88 -2.70
N ARG A 3 -9.84 19.60 -1.45
CA ARG A 3 -9.01 18.91 -0.45
C ARG A 3 -8.43 17.58 -0.97
N ASN A 4 -9.16 16.91 -1.84
CA ASN A 4 -8.69 15.68 -2.47
C ASN A 4 -7.50 15.92 -3.40
N LEU A 5 -7.54 16.98 -4.17
CA LEU A 5 -6.44 17.35 -5.07
C LEU A 5 -5.17 17.72 -4.27
N GLU A 6 -5.32 18.47 -3.19
CA GLU A 6 -4.22 18.82 -2.30
C GLU A 6 -3.58 17.57 -1.67
N ALA A 7 -4.40 16.65 -1.20
CA ALA A 7 -3.93 15.38 -0.66
C ALA A 7 -3.18 14.54 -1.70
N LEU A 8 -3.70 14.47 -2.93
CA LEU A 8 -3.04 13.77 -4.03
C LEU A 8 -1.72 14.44 -4.43
N GLN A 9 -1.66 15.77 -4.45
CA GLN A 9 -0.43 16.50 -4.72
C GLN A 9 0.64 16.27 -3.65
N LEU A 10 0.24 16.28 -2.39
CA LEU A 10 1.11 15.93 -1.27
C LEU A 10 1.70 14.53 -1.46
N TRP A 11 0.82 13.56 -1.67
CA TRP A 11 1.21 12.16 -1.84
C TRP A 11 2.13 11.97 -3.05
N ARG A 12 1.78 12.58 -4.18
CA ARG A 12 2.64 12.55 -5.38
C ARG A 12 4.04 13.08 -5.11
N ARG A 13 4.16 14.23 -4.44
CA ARG A 13 5.48 14.83 -4.13
C ARG A 13 6.32 13.92 -3.23
N ALA A 14 5.72 13.36 -2.20
CA ALA A 14 6.40 12.45 -1.29
C ALA A 14 6.88 11.18 -2.02
N LEU A 15 6.03 10.58 -2.86
CA LEU A 15 6.41 9.40 -3.64
C LEU A 15 7.51 9.69 -4.66
N VAL A 16 7.41 10.82 -5.38
CA VAL A 16 8.45 11.22 -6.34
C VAL A 16 9.79 11.44 -5.63
N ALA A 17 9.79 12.08 -4.47
CA ALA A 17 11.00 12.24 -3.66
C ALA A 17 11.59 10.90 -3.23
N SER A 18 10.74 9.96 -2.83
CA SER A 18 11.16 8.60 -2.46
C SER A 18 11.79 7.83 -3.63
N VAL A 19 11.23 7.95 -4.82
CA VAL A 19 11.76 7.29 -6.03
C VAL A 19 13.08 7.91 -6.49
N ARG A 20 13.23 9.21 -6.35
CA ARG A 20 14.47 9.93 -6.73
C ARG A 20 15.65 9.64 -5.81
N LYS A 21 15.38 9.23 -4.59
CA LYS A 21 16.42 8.89 -3.62
C LYS A 21 16.99 7.51 -3.94
N ASP A 22 18.31 7.40 -3.87
CA ASP A 22 18.97 6.09 -3.95
C ASP A 22 18.52 5.22 -2.77
N GLY A 23 17.86 4.13 -3.08
CA GLY A 23 17.33 3.23 -2.08
C GLY A 23 16.33 2.25 -2.68
N PRO A 24 15.85 1.31 -1.90
CA PRO A 24 14.91 0.31 -2.38
C PRO A 24 13.53 0.92 -2.58
N ASP A 25 12.91 0.59 -3.70
CA ASP A 25 11.49 0.85 -3.92
C ASP A 25 10.65 -0.19 -3.18
N LEU A 26 9.78 0.28 -2.32
CA LEU A 26 8.79 -0.55 -1.65
C LEU A 26 7.45 -0.48 -2.39
N SER A 27 6.83 -1.63 -2.57
CA SER A 27 5.44 -1.67 -3.01
C SER A 27 4.52 -1.02 -1.96
N ALA A 28 3.32 -0.59 -2.37
CA ALA A 28 2.33 -0.05 -1.45
C ALA A 28 2.03 -1.03 -0.29
N ARG A 29 1.98 -2.33 -0.58
CA ARG A 29 1.77 -3.36 0.43
C ARG A 29 2.95 -3.45 1.40
N GLN A 30 4.17 -3.42 0.91
CA GLN A 30 5.37 -3.45 1.75
C GLN A 30 5.47 -2.21 2.63
N LEU A 31 5.18 -1.04 2.08
CA LEU A 31 5.18 0.21 2.83
C LEU A 31 4.07 0.23 3.89
N ALA A 32 2.85 -0.19 3.55
CA ALA A 32 1.74 -0.29 4.50
C ALA A 32 2.07 -1.25 5.65
N LEU A 33 2.69 -2.38 5.34
CA LEU A 33 3.12 -3.36 6.32
C LEU A 33 4.18 -2.78 7.27
N LEU A 34 5.19 -2.13 6.73
CA LEU A 34 6.25 -1.49 7.49
C LEU A 34 5.70 -0.39 8.42
N LEU A 35 4.85 0.48 7.88
CA LEU A 35 4.18 1.53 8.65
C LEU A 35 3.33 0.95 9.78
N THR A 36 2.59 -0.12 9.53
CA THR A 36 1.78 -0.79 10.55
C THR A 36 2.64 -1.32 11.69
N VAL A 37 3.75 -1.98 11.38
CA VAL A 37 4.67 -2.52 12.38
C VAL A 37 5.30 -1.42 13.24
N PHE A 38 5.62 -0.27 12.64
CA PHE A 38 6.31 0.81 13.34
C PHE A 38 5.38 1.80 14.04
N LEU A 39 4.17 2.00 13.54
CA LEU A 39 3.26 3.02 14.04
C LEU A 39 2.13 2.49 14.93
N THR A 40 1.97 1.18 15.03
CA THR A 40 0.98 0.58 15.91
C THR A 40 1.64 -0.22 17.03
N PRO A 41 0.97 -0.40 18.18
CA PRO A 41 1.57 -1.10 19.32
C PRO A 41 1.91 -2.57 19.00
N PRO A 42 3.09 -3.04 19.44
CA PRO A 42 3.41 -4.48 19.40
C PRO A 42 2.53 -5.26 20.41
N PRO A 43 2.46 -6.59 20.31
CA PRO A 43 3.16 -7.46 19.36
C PRO A 43 2.50 -7.51 17.99
N HIS A 44 3.32 -7.76 16.95
CA HIS A 44 2.84 -8.01 15.59
C HIS A 44 3.13 -9.44 15.19
N THR A 45 2.11 -10.14 14.71
CA THR A 45 2.22 -11.49 14.16
C THR A 45 1.92 -11.48 12.66
N VAL A 46 2.45 -12.47 11.94
CA VAL A 46 2.13 -12.64 10.52
C VAL A 46 0.62 -12.74 10.31
N ARG A 47 -0.06 -13.51 11.15
CA ARG A 47 -1.53 -13.66 11.10
C ARG A 47 -2.26 -12.34 11.36
N GLY A 48 -1.85 -11.60 12.38
CA GLY A 48 -2.45 -10.31 12.73
C GLY A 48 -2.26 -9.27 11.63
N LEU A 49 -1.08 -9.21 11.03
CA LEU A 49 -0.79 -8.30 9.92
C LEU A 49 -1.58 -8.67 8.66
N ALA A 50 -1.73 -9.96 8.36
CA ALA A 50 -2.59 -10.43 7.26
C ALA A 50 -4.05 -9.99 7.44
N ALA A 51 -4.58 -10.11 8.65
CA ALA A 51 -5.92 -9.65 8.98
C ALA A 51 -6.05 -8.12 8.87
N THR A 52 -5.10 -7.37 9.41
CA THR A 52 -5.10 -5.89 9.37
C THR A 52 -5.07 -5.36 7.94
N LEU A 53 -4.25 -5.94 7.07
CA LEU A 53 -4.13 -5.52 5.68
C LEU A 53 -5.17 -6.19 4.76
N ASN A 54 -5.95 -7.13 5.28
CA ASN A 54 -6.88 -7.94 4.48
C ASN A 54 -6.19 -8.61 3.28
N VAL A 55 -5.07 -9.24 3.52
CA VAL A 55 -4.23 -9.90 2.53
C VAL A 55 -3.94 -11.32 2.98
N SER A 56 -3.74 -12.24 2.05
CA SER A 56 -3.42 -13.63 2.38
C SER A 56 -2.09 -13.77 3.14
N LYS A 57 -1.97 -14.79 3.97
CA LYS A 57 -0.71 -15.08 4.68
C LYS A 57 0.49 -15.26 3.74
N PRO A 58 0.39 -15.98 2.61
CA PRO A 58 1.49 -16.07 1.66
C PRO A 58 1.94 -14.72 1.09
N ALA A 59 1.00 -13.82 0.83
CA ALA A 59 1.31 -12.48 0.33
C ALA A 59 2.03 -11.64 1.40
N ILE A 60 1.61 -11.73 2.67
CA ILE A 60 2.30 -11.09 3.79
C ILE A 60 3.70 -11.68 3.98
N THR A 61 3.83 -13.00 3.91
CA THR A 61 5.14 -13.67 4.04
C THR A 61 6.13 -13.19 2.98
N ARG A 62 5.68 -13.07 1.73
CA ARG A 62 6.54 -12.53 0.65
C ARG A 62 6.95 -11.08 0.89
N ALA A 63 6.03 -10.25 1.37
CA ALA A 63 6.35 -8.87 1.72
C ALA A 63 7.36 -8.81 2.89
N LEU A 64 7.17 -9.63 3.91
CA LEU A 64 8.10 -9.73 5.04
C LEU A 64 9.46 -10.28 4.63
N ASP A 65 9.53 -11.21 3.68
CA ASP A 65 10.79 -11.71 3.13
C ASP A 65 11.59 -10.57 2.49
N ARG A 66 10.93 -9.71 1.71
CA ARG A 66 11.58 -8.55 1.11
C ARG A 66 12.06 -7.56 2.17
N LEU A 67 11.21 -7.20 3.12
CA LEU A 67 11.53 -6.27 4.21
C LEU A 67 12.63 -6.81 5.12
N GLY A 68 12.64 -8.11 5.37
CA GLY A 68 13.69 -8.78 6.13
C GLY A 68 15.04 -8.77 5.42
N ARG A 69 15.08 -9.00 4.11
CA ARG A 69 16.29 -8.90 3.31
C ARG A 69 16.87 -7.48 3.29
N LEU A 70 16.02 -6.47 3.32
CA LEU A 70 16.41 -5.07 3.45
C LEU A 70 16.87 -4.72 4.87
N GLY A 71 16.62 -5.58 5.84
CA GLY A 71 16.96 -5.36 7.24
C GLY A 71 16.01 -4.41 7.98
N TYR A 72 14.82 -4.14 7.43
CA TYR A 72 13.86 -3.21 8.02
C TYR A 72 13.00 -3.83 9.10
N ILE A 73 12.86 -5.14 9.09
CA ILE A 73 12.19 -5.92 10.13
C ILE A 73 12.99 -7.19 10.45
N LYS A 74 12.70 -7.77 11.61
CA LYS A 74 13.13 -9.12 11.98
C LYS A 74 11.93 -9.99 12.25
N ARG A 75 12.06 -11.26 11.97
CA ARG A 75 11.09 -12.27 12.35
C ARG A 75 11.65 -13.15 13.46
N LYS A 76 10.84 -13.42 14.46
CA LYS A 76 11.18 -14.30 15.57
C LYS A 76 9.99 -15.22 15.84
N ARG A 77 10.29 -16.50 16.09
CA ARG A 77 9.26 -17.42 16.52
C ARG A 77 8.81 -17.05 17.94
N ASP A 78 7.49 -17.02 18.16
CA ASP A 78 6.93 -16.78 19.48
C ASP A 78 7.22 -17.97 20.38
N GLN A 79 7.85 -17.74 21.52
CA GLN A 79 8.20 -18.78 22.47
C GLN A 79 6.99 -19.28 23.26
N GLU A 80 5.98 -18.43 23.45
CA GLU A 80 4.75 -18.76 24.16
C GLU A 80 3.78 -19.53 23.26
N ASP A 81 3.71 -19.19 21.97
CA ASP A 81 2.94 -19.93 20.98
C ASP A 81 3.76 -20.09 19.70
N ARG A 82 4.38 -21.24 19.54
CA ARG A 82 5.25 -21.57 18.38
C ARG A 82 4.55 -21.54 17.03
N ARG A 83 3.22 -21.42 17.00
CA ARG A 83 2.44 -21.25 15.76
C ARG A 83 2.55 -19.82 15.21
N ASN A 84 2.89 -18.88 16.07
CA ASN A 84 3.02 -17.47 15.71
C ASN A 84 4.45 -17.11 15.35
N VAL A 85 4.60 -16.31 14.30
CA VAL A 85 5.83 -15.64 13.96
C VAL A 85 5.66 -14.17 14.32
N LEU A 86 6.51 -13.68 15.21
CA LEU A 86 6.56 -12.28 15.61
C LEU A 86 7.36 -11.47 14.60
N VAL A 87 6.86 -10.30 14.30
CA VAL A 87 7.52 -9.30 13.44
C VAL A 87 7.99 -8.17 14.32
N GLN A 88 9.29 -7.92 14.32
CA GLN A 88 9.94 -6.95 15.18
C GLN A 88 10.54 -5.81 14.37
N ARG A 89 10.57 -4.63 14.98
CA ARG A 89 11.22 -3.43 14.44
C ARG A 89 12.73 -3.56 14.46
N THR A 90 13.41 -2.86 13.55
CA THR A 90 14.86 -2.71 13.52
C THR A 90 15.24 -1.25 13.51
N VAL A 91 16.46 -0.93 13.91
CA VAL A 91 17.01 0.44 13.83
C VAL A 91 17.03 0.90 12.36
N LYS A 92 17.45 0.02 11.44
CA LYS A 92 17.50 0.35 10.02
C LYS A 92 16.13 0.68 9.43
N GLY A 93 15.09 -0.06 9.83
CA GLY A 93 13.71 0.24 9.45
C GLY A 93 13.22 1.56 10.02
N SER A 94 13.56 1.86 11.26
CA SER A 94 13.25 3.15 11.91
C SER A 94 13.90 4.33 11.16
N VAL A 95 15.15 4.21 10.77
CA VAL A 95 15.86 5.25 9.99
C VAL A 95 15.20 5.44 8.63
N PHE A 96 14.88 4.36 7.93
CA PHE A 96 14.18 4.42 6.63
C PHE A 96 12.84 5.17 6.74
N LEU A 97 12.04 4.86 7.75
CA LEU A 97 10.74 5.51 7.96
C LEU A 97 10.87 6.97 8.42
N ALA A 98 11.89 7.29 9.22
CA ALA A 98 12.17 8.68 9.59
C ALA A 98 12.50 9.55 8.37
N GLU A 99 13.30 9.02 7.46
CA GLU A 99 13.61 9.68 6.18
C GLU A 99 12.38 9.81 5.28
N PHE A 100 11.57 8.77 5.19
CA PHE A 100 10.32 8.81 4.44
C PHE A 100 9.34 9.84 5.03
N GLY A 101 9.22 9.87 6.37
CA GLY A 101 8.43 10.88 7.08
C GLY A 101 8.91 12.31 6.79
N GLN A 102 10.22 12.53 6.71
CA GLN A 102 10.76 13.83 6.33
C GLN A 102 10.36 14.23 4.91
N MET A 103 10.37 13.29 3.96
CA MET A 103 9.90 13.56 2.60
C MET A 103 8.42 13.98 2.57
N VAL A 104 7.59 13.40 3.42
CA VAL A 104 6.17 13.78 3.53
C VAL A 104 6.04 15.20 4.10
N ILE A 105 6.81 15.54 5.14
CA ILE A 105 6.83 16.88 5.73
C ILE A 105 7.30 17.92 4.71
N ASP A 106 8.34 17.62 3.96
CA ASP A 106 8.88 18.52 2.95
C ASP A 106 7.89 18.70 1.79
N ALA A 107 7.18 17.63 1.44
CA ALA A 107 6.13 17.67 0.42
C ALA A 107 4.92 18.55 0.85
N GLU A 108 4.62 18.57 2.16
CA GLU A 108 3.56 19.44 2.72
C GLU A 108 3.95 20.91 2.66
N LYS A 109 5.21 21.22 2.99
CA LYS A 109 5.74 22.59 3.02
C LYS A 109 6.03 23.17 1.62
N ALA A 110 6.15 22.31 0.62
CA ALA A 110 6.42 22.78 -0.73
C ALA A 110 5.26 23.67 -1.21
N PRO A 111 5.56 24.84 -1.76
CA PRO A 111 4.51 25.71 -2.29
C PRO A 111 3.70 24.93 -3.34
N PRO A 112 2.42 25.24 -3.47
CA PRO A 112 1.65 24.70 -4.59
C PRO A 112 2.46 25.00 -5.84
N VAL A 113 2.63 23.99 -6.70
CA VAL A 113 3.34 24.18 -7.97
C VAL A 113 2.65 25.34 -8.66
N GLY A 114 3.32 26.50 -8.63
CA GLY A 114 2.80 27.69 -9.27
C GLY A 114 2.55 27.35 -10.72
N ASP A 115 1.43 27.78 -11.19
CA ASP A 115 1.00 27.73 -12.55
C ASP A 115 1.98 28.54 -13.40
N GLU A 116 3.19 28.04 -13.63
CA GLU A 116 4.04 28.54 -14.67
C GLU A 116 3.57 27.91 -15.98
N GLY A 117 2.46 28.47 -16.48
CA GLY A 117 2.23 28.60 -17.90
C GLY A 117 1.73 27.38 -18.66
N ALA A 118 0.79 26.61 -18.11
CA ALA A 118 -0.22 25.96 -18.93
C ALA A 118 -1.48 25.79 -18.08
N PRO A 119 -2.67 26.08 -18.57
CA PRO A 119 -3.87 25.61 -17.89
C PRO A 119 -3.74 24.09 -17.86
N VAL A 120 -3.43 23.56 -16.68
CA VAL A 120 -3.65 22.15 -16.44
C VAL A 120 -5.16 22.01 -16.55
N ALA A 121 -5.61 21.60 -17.74
CA ALA A 121 -6.96 21.09 -17.88
C ALA A 121 -7.14 20.17 -16.68
N GLU A 122 -8.17 20.43 -15.88
CA GLU A 122 -8.55 19.48 -14.84
C GLU A 122 -8.43 18.11 -15.48
N PRO A 123 -7.62 17.18 -14.92
CA PRO A 123 -7.70 15.84 -15.39
C PRO A 123 -9.15 15.46 -15.18
N ALA A 124 -9.92 15.50 -16.24
CA ALA A 124 -11.15 14.78 -16.26
C ALA A 124 -10.70 13.36 -15.92
N LEU A 125 -10.86 12.99 -14.67
CA LEU A 125 -10.88 11.59 -14.30
C LEU A 125 -12.08 11.07 -15.09
N ASP A 126 -11.80 10.69 -16.34
CA ASP A 126 -12.76 9.99 -17.17
C ASP A 126 -13.03 8.65 -16.47
N VAL A 127 -13.96 8.69 -15.57
CA VAL A 127 -14.50 7.48 -14.92
C VAL A 127 -15.35 6.67 -15.89
N SER A 128 -15.49 7.11 -17.15
CA SER A 128 -16.16 6.34 -18.21
C SER A 128 -15.39 5.08 -18.59
N GLY A 129 -14.14 4.95 -18.18
CA GLY A 129 -13.34 3.74 -18.31
C GLY A 129 -13.43 2.78 -17.13
N VAL A 130 -14.25 3.07 -16.15
CA VAL A 130 -14.62 2.07 -15.14
C VAL A 130 -15.36 0.96 -15.86
N VAL A 131 -14.69 -0.16 -15.96
CA VAL A 131 -15.12 -1.45 -16.46
C VAL A 131 -16.64 -1.58 -16.40
N PRO A 132 -17.31 -1.81 -17.56
CA PRO A 132 -18.73 -2.08 -17.53
C PRO A 132 -18.98 -3.30 -16.62
N PRO A 133 -20.08 -3.29 -15.89
CA PRO A 133 -20.41 -4.45 -15.05
C PRO A 133 -20.34 -5.68 -15.94
N VAL A 134 -19.56 -6.66 -15.50
CA VAL A 134 -19.54 -7.97 -16.12
C VAL A 134 -20.99 -8.44 -16.13
N MET A 135 -21.61 -8.43 -17.30
CA MET A 135 -22.87 -9.12 -17.47
C MET A 135 -22.57 -10.60 -17.20
N VAL A 136 -22.95 -11.04 -16.02
CA VAL A 136 -23.15 -12.46 -15.77
C VAL A 136 -24.27 -12.86 -16.71
N ASP A 137 -23.89 -13.53 -17.77
CA ASP A 137 -24.79 -14.09 -18.76
C ASP A 137 -25.79 -14.97 -18.04
N GLY A 138 -27.01 -14.47 -17.96
CA GLY A 138 -28.09 -15.16 -17.27
C GLY A 138 -28.32 -16.51 -17.89
N ALA A 139 -28.51 -17.44 -17.02
CA ALA A 139 -29.01 -18.80 -17.26
C ALA A 139 -29.68 -19.02 -18.61
N ARG A 140 -29.06 -19.81 -19.41
CA ARG A 140 -29.78 -20.54 -20.48
C ARG A 140 -30.79 -21.45 -19.81
N THR A 141 -32.00 -21.01 -19.78
CA THR A 141 -33.12 -21.91 -19.57
C THR A 141 -33.28 -22.72 -20.87
N GLU A 142 -32.71 -23.88 -20.89
CA GLU A 142 -32.96 -24.85 -21.92
C GLU A 142 -34.35 -25.42 -21.71
N ALA A 143 -35.26 -24.96 -22.51
CA ALA A 143 -36.59 -25.53 -22.55
C ALA A 143 -36.49 -26.93 -23.16
N LEU A 144 -36.68 -27.93 -22.34
CA LEU A 144 -36.96 -29.29 -22.81
C LEU A 144 -38.30 -29.30 -23.50
N ALA A 145 -38.28 -29.53 -24.80
CA ALA A 145 -39.47 -29.84 -25.56
C ALA A 145 -39.93 -31.27 -25.23
N PRO A 146 -41.22 -31.51 -25.02
CA PRO A 146 -41.72 -32.87 -24.83
C PRO A 146 -41.77 -33.59 -26.17
N SER A 147 -41.13 -34.73 -26.21
CA SER A 147 -41.34 -35.68 -27.31
C SER A 147 -42.67 -36.36 -27.12
N ALA A 148 -43.45 -36.36 -28.15
CA ALA A 148 -44.64 -37.18 -28.29
C ALA A 148 -44.27 -38.66 -28.44
#